data_356b3a66a264ad872e78ead179ce026c
#
_entry.id   356b3a66a264ad872e78ead179ce026c
#
_cell.length_a   1.000
_cell.length_b   1.000
_cell.length_c   1.000
_cell.angle_alpha   90.00
_cell.angle_beta   90.00
_cell.angle_gamma   90.00
#
_symmetry.space_group_name_H-M   'P 1'
#
loop_
_entity.id
_entity.type
_entity.pdbx_description
1 polymer ?
#
loop_
_entity_poly.entity_id
_entity_poly.type
_entity_poly.pdbx_seq_one_letter_code
_entity_poly.pdbx_strand_id
1 'polypeptide(L)'
;CGGGNEAPAGDGGTVTSSGYQCPAKEFDLEVTSTELNIFVWTEYIPTDMIECFELVYGIKVNRDEYSSNEEMYAKVSAGGSNYDLVQPTDYIVPLMARQDLLQELDHAQLPVLKNFDPNYLDFEFDPGNKYTIPYQAGTDAIVVNTSTVENVPQSWEDLWKPEYAGKMVFLDDSRATIGLTLLTLGYDVNTTNPDELAEAKEKLSLLVPNVKLFDSDSPKTALIAGDVD
;
A
#
# COMPACT_ATOMS: atom_id res chain seq x y z
N CYS A 1 45.93 -19.24 16.84
CA CYS A 1 44.73 -19.55 17.63
C CYS A 1 43.58 -18.82 17.00
N GLY A 2 42.92 -19.50 16.08
CA GLY A 2 41.72 -18.98 15.41
C GLY A 2 40.47 -19.46 16.15
N GLY A 3 39.72 -18.54 16.69
CA GLY A 3 38.38 -18.79 17.16
C GLY A 3 37.42 -18.59 15.98
N GLY A 4 37.06 -19.68 15.32
CA GLY A 4 35.92 -19.66 14.40
C GLY A 4 34.65 -19.51 15.19
N ASN A 5 33.94 -18.39 14.98
CA ASN A 5 32.54 -18.29 15.35
C ASN A 5 31.77 -19.16 14.35
N GLU A 6 31.53 -20.42 14.72
CA GLU A 6 30.51 -21.19 14.07
C GLU A 6 29.17 -20.54 14.42
N ALA A 7 28.50 -20.01 13.39
CA ALA A 7 27.10 -19.67 13.51
C ALA A 7 26.33 -20.93 13.94
N PRO A 8 25.33 -20.85 14.83
CA PRO A 8 24.56 -22.01 15.23
C PRO A 8 23.98 -22.66 13.97
N ALA A 9 24.18 -23.96 13.80
CA ALA A 9 23.56 -24.76 12.76
C ALA A 9 22.05 -24.55 12.88
N GLY A 10 21.47 -23.84 11.91
CA GLY A 10 20.02 -23.63 11.83
C GLY A 10 19.37 -24.99 11.70
N ASP A 11 18.40 -25.26 12.56
CA ASP A 11 17.38 -26.26 12.37
C ASP A 11 16.88 -26.10 10.92
N GLY A 12 16.87 -27.18 10.13
CA GLY A 12 16.69 -27.12 8.67
C GLY A 12 15.32 -26.56 8.29
N GLY A 13 15.15 -25.26 8.48
CA GLY A 13 13.91 -24.53 8.22
C GLY A 13 13.65 -24.41 6.72
N THR A 14 12.39 -24.20 6.38
CA THR A 14 11.91 -23.98 5.02
C THR A 14 12.57 -22.73 4.43
N VAL A 15 13.08 -22.83 3.20
CA VAL A 15 13.81 -21.75 2.50
C VAL A 15 13.17 -21.53 1.13
N THR A 16 12.99 -20.27 0.73
CA THR A 16 12.47 -19.91 -0.58
C THR A 16 13.48 -20.16 -1.69
N SER A 17 13.02 -20.08 -2.93
CA SER A 17 13.87 -20.22 -4.13
C SER A 17 14.99 -19.16 -4.21
N SER A 18 14.79 -17.97 -3.60
CA SER A 18 15.81 -16.91 -3.49
C SER A 18 16.82 -17.13 -2.36
N GLY A 19 16.58 -18.11 -1.48
CA GLY A 19 17.40 -18.37 -0.29
C GLY A 19 16.93 -17.64 0.98
N TYR A 20 15.75 -17.02 0.96
CA TYR A 20 15.17 -16.40 2.16
C TYR A 20 14.67 -17.47 3.13
N GLN A 21 15.04 -17.33 4.42
CA GLN A 21 14.64 -18.25 5.47
C GLN A 21 13.20 -17.95 5.92
N CYS A 22 12.30 -18.89 5.70
CA CYS A 22 10.90 -18.71 6.10
C CYS A 22 10.74 -18.73 7.62
N PRO A 23 9.89 -17.87 8.18
CA PRO A 23 9.52 -17.95 9.58
C PRO A 23 8.83 -19.29 9.88
N ALA A 24 9.03 -19.82 11.08
CA ALA A 24 8.32 -21.00 11.53
C ALA A 24 6.82 -20.68 11.69
N LYS A 25 5.98 -21.72 11.54
CA LYS A 25 4.54 -21.62 11.81
C LYS A 25 4.32 -21.24 13.28
N GLU A 26 3.76 -20.05 13.51
CA GLU A 26 3.55 -19.55 14.88
C GLU A 26 2.31 -20.15 15.53
N PHE A 27 1.26 -20.42 14.74
CA PHE A 27 -0.01 -20.95 15.21
C PHE A 27 -0.33 -22.26 14.51
N ASP A 28 -0.80 -23.25 15.28
CA ASP A 28 -1.27 -24.51 14.73
C ASP A 28 -2.77 -24.40 14.38
N LEU A 29 -3.05 -23.71 13.27
CA LEU A 29 -4.40 -23.55 12.75
C LEU A 29 -4.70 -24.67 11.75
N GLU A 30 -5.94 -25.15 11.76
CA GLU A 30 -6.43 -26.09 10.76
C GLU A 30 -6.47 -25.44 9.39
N VAL A 31 -5.79 -26.05 8.42
CA VAL A 31 -5.81 -25.61 7.02
C VAL A 31 -6.96 -26.31 6.32
N THR A 32 -7.98 -25.54 5.92
CA THR A 32 -9.21 -26.07 5.30
C THR A 32 -9.29 -25.83 3.80
N SER A 33 -8.34 -25.08 3.20
CA SER A 33 -8.29 -24.78 1.78
C SER A 33 -6.94 -25.14 1.17
N THR A 34 -6.92 -25.43 -0.11
CA THR A 34 -5.70 -25.66 -0.90
C THR A 34 -5.24 -24.42 -1.66
N GLU A 35 -6.08 -23.41 -1.76
CA GLU A 35 -5.81 -22.18 -2.48
C GLU A 35 -6.26 -20.97 -1.66
N LEU A 36 -5.57 -19.84 -1.86
CA LEU A 36 -5.89 -18.51 -1.34
C LEU A 36 -5.80 -17.51 -2.48
N ASN A 37 -6.89 -16.79 -2.76
CA ASN A 37 -6.96 -15.79 -3.82
C ASN A 37 -6.91 -14.40 -3.20
N ILE A 38 -5.85 -13.64 -3.51
CA ILE A 38 -5.63 -12.32 -2.94
C ILE A 38 -5.60 -11.26 -4.03
N PHE A 39 -6.16 -10.09 -3.73
CA PHE A 39 -6.12 -8.92 -4.59
C PHE A 39 -5.49 -7.75 -3.83
N VAL A 40 -4.28 -7.35 -4.22
CA VAL A 40 -3.38 -6.54 -3.42
C VAL A 40 -2.77 -5.41 -4.25
N TRP A 41 -2.26 -4.40 -3.57
CA TRP A 41 -1.47 -3.35 -4.21
C TRP A 41 -0.23 -3.93 -4.87
N THR A 42 0.10 -3.42 -6.07
CA THR A 42 1.34 -3.76 -6.79
C THR A 42 2.56 -3.56 -5.89
N GLU A 43 3.47 -4.53 -5.88
CA GLU A 43 4.72 -4.55 -5.12
C GLU A 43 4.61 -4.51 -3.57
N TYR A 44 3.41 -4.53 -2.97
CA TYR A 44 3.27 -4.42 -1.51
C TYR A 44 3.62 -5.71 -0.77
N ILE A 45 3.39 -6.88 -1.36
CA ILE A 45 3.74 -8.16 -0.74
C ILE A 45 4.96 -8.76 -1.45
N PRO A 46 6.12 -8.86 -0.77
CA PRO A 46 7.31 -9.47 -1.34
C PRO A 46 7.06 -10.92 -1.79
N THR A 47 7.62 -11.31 -2.91
CA THR A 47 7.45 -12.67 -3.47
C THR A 47 7.90 -13.75 -2.49
N ASP A 48 9.00 -13.53 -1.75
CA ASP A 48 9.48 -14.47 -0.74
C ASP A 48 8.46 -14.71 0.38
N MET A 49 7.65 -13.70 0.74
CA MET A 49 6.60 -13.86 1.76
C MET A 49 5.47 -14.76 1.25
N ILE A 50 5.08 -14.61 -0.02
CA ILE A 50 4.10 -15.49 -0.66
C ILE A 50 4.65 -16.92 -0.72
N GLU A 51 5.87 -17.10 -1.22
CA GLU A 51 6.50 -18.41 -1.32
C GLU A 51 6.65 -19.09 0.07
N CYS A 52 7.03 -18.31 1.09
CA CYS A 52 7.07 -18.83 2.47
C CYS A 52 5.70 -19.30 2.96
N PHE A 53 4.65 -18.53 2.69
CA PHE A 53 3.30 -18.91 3.07
C PHE A 53 2.89 -20.23 2.39
N GLU A 54 3.14 -20.35 1.08
CA GLU A 54 2.86 -21.57 0.33
C GLU A 54 3.63 -22.78 0.88
N LEU A 55 4.93 -22.62 1.14
CA LEU A 55 5.79 -23.70 1.64
C LEU A 55 5.44 -24.13 3.06
N VAL A 56 5.10 -23.17 3.94
CA VAL A 56 4.83 -23.45 5.36
C VAL A 56 3.43 -24.01 5.58
N TYR A 57 2.44 -23.56 4.81
CA TYR A 57 1.04 -23.96 5.01
C TYR A 57 0.53 -24.97 3.97
N GLY A 58 1.25 -25.16 2.86
CA GLY A 58 0.82 -26.05 1.76
C GLY A 58 -0.36 -25.50 0.98
N ILE A 59 -0.56 -24.19 0.98
CA ILE A 59 -1.66 -23.48 0.31
C ILE A 59 -1.08 -22.74 -0.89
N LYS A 60 -1.66 -22.91 -2.09
CA LYS A 60 -1.29 -22.13 -3.25
C LYS A 60 -1.88 -20.73 -3.16
N VAL A 61 -1.07 -19.68 -3.36
CA VAL A 61 -1.54 -18.29 -3.41
C VAL A 61 -1.69 -17.84 -4.86
N ASN A 62 -2.90 -17.47 -5.23
CA ASN A 62 -3.20 -16.81 -6.50
C ASN A 62 -3.27 -15.31 -6.23
N ARG A 63 -2.30 -14.55 -6.74
CA ARG A 63 -2.18 -13.11 -6.50
C ARG A 63 -2.53 -12.31 -7.75
N ASP A 64 -3.57 -11.49 -7.64
CA ASP A 64 -3.84 -10.39 -8.57
C ASP A 64 -3.39 -9.07 -7.94
N GLU A 65 -2.98 -8.12 -8.77
CA GLU A 65 -2.48 -6.82 -8.33
C GLU A 65 -3.30 -5.69 -8.95
N TYR A 66 -3.30 -4.54 -8.30
CA TYR A 66 -3.94 -3.30 -8.77
C TYR A 66 -3.10 -2.09 -8.39
N SER A 67 -3.31 -0.98 -9.11
CA SER A 67 -2.58 0.28 -8.95
C SER A 67 -3.42 1.43 -8.39
N SER A 68 -4.74 1.24 -8.26
CA SER A 68 -5.64 2.23 -7.65
C SER A 68 -6.79 1.56 -6.89
N ASN A 69 -7.26 2.20 -5.80
CA ASN A 69 -8.44 1.70 -5.06
C ASN A 69 -9.70 1.74 -5.92
N GLU A 70 -9.79 2.66 -6.88
CA GLU A 70 -10.91 2.78 -7.80
C GLU A 70 -11.01 1.54 -8.71
N GLU A 71 -9.87 1.07 -9.24
CA GLU A 71 -9.79 -0.18 -10.02
C GLU A 71 -10.20 -1.38 -9.17
N MET A 72 -9.60 -1.53 -7.99
CA MET A 72 -9.91 -2.59 -7.05
C MET A 72 -11.41 -2.61 -6.71
N TYR A 73 -11.94 -1.46 -6.31
CA TYR A 73 -13.35 -1.32 -5.96
C TYR A 73 -14.28 -1.65 -7.14
N ALA A 74 -13.99 -1.16 -8.35
CA ALA A 74 -14.78 -1.46 -9.54
C ALA A 74 -14.81 -2.97 -9.83
N LYS A 75 -13.67 -3.67 -9.69
CA LYS A 75 -13.57 -5.11 -9.92
C LYS A 75 -14.30 -5.92 -8.86
N VAL A 76 -14.18 -5.55 -7.59
CA VAL A 76 -14.85 -6.26 -6.49
C VAL A 76 -16.36 -6.01 -6.51
N SER A 77 -16.80 -4.76 -6.75
CA SER A 77 -18.22 -4.39 -6.77
C SER A 77 -18.98 -4.93 -7.98
N ALA A 78 -18.30 -5.22 -9.10
CA ALA A 78 -18.92 -5.85 -10.26
C ALA A 78 -19.45 -7.27 -9.96
N GLY A 79 -18.99 -7.89 -8.89
CA GLY A 79 -19.33 -9.24 -8.49
C GLY A 79 -18.65 -10.32 -9.35
N GLY A 80 -18.75 -11.57 -8.90
CA GLY A 80 -18.15 -12.72 -9.60
C GLY A 80 -16.64 -12.84 -9.42
N SER A 81 -16.00 -11.99 -8.62
CA SER A 81 -14.62 -12.18 -8.19
C SER A 81 -14.57 -13.26 -7.09
N ASN A 82 -13.54 -14.11 -7.19
CA ASN A 82 -13.32 -15.19 -6.22
C ASN A 82 -12.18 -14.83 -5.25
N TYR A 83 -12.06 -13.57 -4.87
CA TYR A 83 -11.04 -13.14 -3.91
C TYR A 83 -11.45 -13.49 -2.50
N ASP A 84 -10.53 -14.12 -1.77
CA ASP A 84 -10.66 -14.42 -0.34
C ASP A 84 -10.25 -13.20 0.49
N LEU A 85 -9.22 -12.47 0.02
CA LEU A 85 -8.71 -11.26 0.67
C LEU A 85 -8.50 -10.14 -0.36
N VAL A 86 -8.83 -8.93 0.06
CA VAL A 86 -8.47 -7.69 -0.64
C VAL A 86 -7.68 -6.78 0.31
N GLN A 87 -6.80 -5.93 -0.23
CA GLN A 87 -5.94 -5.04 0.56
C GLN A 87 -6.28 -3.56 0.30
N PRO A 88 -7.47 -3.07 0.69
CA PRO A 88 -7.89 -1.70 0.45
C PRO A 88 -7.11 -0.70 1.30
N THR A 89 -6.98 0.52 0.82
CA THR A 89 -6.57 1.64 1.67
C THR A 89 -7.73 2.03 2.61
N ASP A 90 -7.42 2.60 3.75
CA ASP A 90 -8.36 2.91 4.83
C ASP A 90 -9.62 3.65 4.38
N TYR A 91 -9.48 4.68 3.54
CA TYR A 91 -10.59 5.55 3.13
C TYR A 91 -11.70 4.85 2.34
N ILE A 92 -11.39 3.73 1.65
CA ILE A 92 -12.39 3.00 0.85
C ILE A 92 -13.14 1.95 1.69
N VAL A 93 -12.57 1.52 2.82
CA VAL A 93 -13.14 0.49 3.70
C VAL A 93 -14.58 0.80 4.13
N PRO A 94 -14.92 2.03 4.60
CA PRO A 94 -16.29 2.34 5.00
C PRO A 94 -17.27 2.26 3.83
N LEU A 95 -16.85 2.55 2.61
CA LEU A 95 -17.69 2.41 1.43
C LEU A 95 -17.98 0.93 1.13
N MET A 96 -16.92 0.11 1.13
CA MET A 96 -17.03 -1.33 0.87
C MET A 96 -17.88 -2.03 1.92
N ALA A 97 -17.71 -1.69 3.20
CA ALA A 97 -18.52 -2.23 4.29
C ALA A 97 -20.02 -1.87 4.16
N ARG A 98 -20.33 -0.61 3.80
CA ARG A 98 -21.74 -0.18 3.59
C ARG A 98 -22.41 -0.86 2.39
N GLN A 99 -21.65 -1.43 1.48
CA GLN A 99 -22.15 -2.14 0.30
C GLN A 99 -22.09 -3.66 0.44
N ASP A 100 -21.84 -4.15 1.65
CA ASP A 100 -21.74 -5.58 1.96
C ASP A 100 -20.68 -6.31 1.10
N LEU A 101 -19.60 -5.61 0.73
CA LEU A 101 -18.48 -6.18 -0.03
C LEU A 101 -17.43 -6.81 0.87
N LEU A 102 -17.48 -6.58 2.18
CA LEU A 102 -16.57 -7.12 3.18
C LEU A 102 -17.30 -8.03 4.14
N GLN A 103 -16.66 -9.12 4.52
CA GLN A 103 -17.16 -10.03 5.55
C GLN A 103 -16.62 -9.63 6.93
N GLU A 104 -17.44 -9.73 7.96
CA GLU A 104 -17.00 -9.53 9.34
C GLU A 104 -15.97 -10.59 9.75
N LEU A 105 -14.91 -10.14 10.43
CA LEU A 105 -13.85 -10.99 10.91
C LEU A 105 -14.24 -11.69 12.22
N ASP A 106 -14.00 -12.98 12.32
CA ASP A 106 -14.09 -13.70 13.59
C ASP A 106 -12.75 -13.61 14.34
N HIS A 107 -12.66 -12.67 15.26
CA HIS A 107 -11.45 -12.41 16.04
C HIS A 107 -11.01 -13.64 16.89
N ALA A 108 -11.93 -14.54 17.23
CA ALA A 108 -11.57 -15.74 17.96
C ALA A 108 -10.68 -16.70 17.13
N GLN A 109 -10.76 -16.57 15.80
CA GLN A 109 -9.94 -17.34 14.87
C GLN A 109 -8.68 -16.59 14.40
N LEU A 110 -8.42 -15.42 14.93
CA LEU A 110 -7.29 -14.56 14.55
C LEU A 110 -6.30 -14.34 15.70
N PRO A 111 -5.65 -15.41 16.20
CA PRO A 111 -4.71 -15.30 17.33
C PRO A 111 -3.52 -14.39 17.02
N VAL A 112 -3.26 -14.11 15.74
CA VAL A 112 -2.21 -13.21 15.26
C VAL A 112 -2.44 -11.75 15.68
N LEU A 113 -3.68 -11.34 16.00
CA LEU A 113 -4.00 -9.97 16.42
C LEU A 113 -3.19 -9.52 17.65
N LYS A 114 -2.77 -10.45 18.51
CA LYS A 114 -1.89 -10.14 19.65
C LYS A 114 -0.51 -9.58 19.26
N ASN A 115 -0.09 -9.80 18.01
CA ASN A 115 1.21 -9.35 17.50
C ASN A 115 1.18 -7.93 16.95
N PHE A 116 -0.03 -7.34 16.82
CA PHE A 116 -0.18 -5.97 16.32
C PHE A 116 0.01 -4.95 17.45
N ASP A 117 0.67 -3.86 17.12
CA ASP A 117 0.73 -2.70 18.02
C ASP A 117 -0.69 -2.12 18.17
N PRO A 118 -1.20 -1.98 19.40
CA PRO A 118 -2.55 -1.43 19.63
C PRO A 118 -2.77 -0.04 19.04
N ASN A 119 -1.73 0.75 18.80
CA ASN A 119 -1.84 2.06 18.15
C ASN A 119 -2.24 1.99 16.68
N TYR A 120 -2.16 0.81 16.05
CA TYR A 120 -2.58 0.57 14.67
C TYR A 120 -3.89 -0.21 14.56
N LEU A 121 -4.59 -0.40 15.67
CA LEU A 121 -5.88 -1.06 15.72
C LEU A 121 -6.98 -0.06 16.09
N ASP A 122 -8.26 -0.45 15.85
CA ASP A 122 -9.43 0.31 16.28
C ASP A 122 -9.50 1.75 15.70
N PHE A 123 -9.18 1.91 14.44
CA PHE A 123 -9.31 3.19 13.75
C PHE A 123 -10.77 3.53 13.44
N GLU A 124 -11.07 4.83 13.33
CA GLU A 124 -12.41 5.36 13.06
C GLU A 124 -13.04 4.80 11.77
N PHE A 125 -12.23 4.45 10.77
CA PHE A 125 -12.73 3.90 9.52
C PHE A 125 -13.25 2.44 9.64
N ASP A 126 -12.83 1.71 10.67
CA ASP A 126 -13.25 0.34 10.98
C ASP A 126 -13.19 0.07 12.48
N PRO A 127 -14.13 0.63 13.27
CA PRO A 127 -14.13 0.50 14.71
C PRO A 127 -14.15 -0.96 15.17
N GLY A 128 -13.23 -1.31 16.07
CA GLY A 128 -13.04 -2.67 16.58
C GLY A 128 -12.44 -3.63 15.59
N ASN A 129 -11.87 -3.16 14.47
CA ASN A 129 -11.33 -4.03 13.40
C ASN A 129 -12.33 -5.09 12.94
N LYS A 130 -13.54 -4.65 12.69
CA LYS A 130 -14.66 -5.53 12.36
C LYS A 130 -14.47 -6.23 11.01
N TYR A 131 -13.88 -5.53 10.05
CA TYR A 131 -13.73 -5.98 8.66
C TYR A 131 -12.27 -6.08 8.23
N THR A 132 -11.36 -5.37 8.89
CA THR A 132 -9.98 -5.23 8.42
C THR A 132 -8.94 -5.43 9.53
N ILE A 133 -7.76 -5.87 9.11
CA ILE A 133 -6.56 -5.86 9.94
C ILE A 133 -5.51 -5.06 9.17
N PRO A 134 -4.89 -4.03 9.79
CA PRO A 134 -3.84 -3.24 9.14
C PRO A 134 -2.67 -4.12 8.70
N TYR A 135 -2.24 -3.96 7.46
CA TYR A 135 -1.07 -4.65 6.93
C TYR A 135 0.15 -3.73 6.90
N GLN A 136 -0.04 -2.52 6.40
CA GLN A 136 1.04 -1.57 6.16
C GLN A 136 0.54 -0.14 6.40
N ALA A 137 1.42 0.69 6.96
CA ALA A 137 1.25 2.13 7.02
C ALA A 137 2.47 2.80 6.39
N GLY A 138 2.25 3.93 5.72
CA GLY A 138 3.30 4.69 5.07
C GLY A 138 3.00 6.19 5.07
N THR A 139 3.94 6.95 4.54
CA THR A 139 3.81 8.40 4.34
C THR A 139 4.21 8.73 2.92
N ASP A 140 3.50 9.68 2.31
CA ASP A 140 3.92 10.27 1.05
C ASP A 140 5.07 11.25 1.31
N ALA A 141 6.05 11.25 0.42
CA ALA A 141 7.21 12.13 0.49
C ALA A 141 7.66 12.58 -0.90
N ILE A 142 8.31 13.73 -0.94
CA ILE A 142 9.00 14.20 -2.14
C ILE A 142 10.37 13.53 -2.20
N VAL A 143 10.63 12.81 -3.29
CA VAL A 143 11.94 12.22 -3.58
C VAL A 143 12.57 12.98 -4.73
N VAL A 144 13.82 13.39 -4.58
CA VAL A 144 14.50 14.30 -5.52
C VAL A 144 15.85 13.75 -5.93
N ASN A 145 16.14 13.79 -7.23
CA ASN A 145 17.49 13.56 -7.73
C ASN A 145 18.34 14.82 -7.54
N THR A 146 19.09 14.88 -6.46
CA THR A 146 19.93 16.05 -6.11
C THR A 146 21.10 16.28 -7.04
N SER A 147 21.37 15.39 -7.99
CA SER A 147 22.42 15.61 -9.01
C SER A 147 21.92 16.43 -10.20
N THR A 148 20.60 16.52 -10.40
CA THR A 148 19.96 17.24 -11.51
C THR A 148 19.14 18.45 -11.06
N VAL A 149 18.62 18.41 -9.83
CA VAL A 149 17.80 19.48 -9.24
C VAL A 149 18.65 20.39 -8.35
N GLU A 150 18.91 21.63 -8.80
CA GLU A 150 19.65 22.61 -8.02
C GLU A 150 18.84 23.18 -6.83
N ASN A 151 17.57 23.47 -7.06
CA ASN A 151 16.65 24.03 -6.06
C ASN A 151 15.75 22.90 -5.54
N VAL A 152 16.21 22.21 -4.52
CA VAL A 152 15.44 21.12 -3.89
C VAL A 152 14.19 21.68 -3.22
N PRO A 153 12.97 21.19 -3.55
CA PRO A 153 11.72 21.63 -2.92
C PRO A 153 11.78 21.40 -1.40
N GLN A 154 11.32 22.36 -0.63
CA GLN A 154 11.30 22.32 0.83
C GLN A 154 9.90 22.06 1.39
N SER A 155 8.89 22.15 0.52
CA SER A 155 7.49 21.93 0.86
C SER A 155 6.72 21.41 -0.35
N TRP A 156 5.53 20.88 -0.09
CA TRP A 156 4.61 20.47 -1.17
C TRP A 156 4.22 21.64 -2.07
N GLU A 157 4.11 22.85 -1.54
CA GLU A 157 3.79 24.08 -2.28
C GLU A 157 4.83 24.39 -3.37
N ASP A 158 6.09 24.02 -3.15
CA ASP A 158 7.16 24.27 -4.11
C ASP A 158 6.96 23.53 -5.44
N LEU A 159 6.20 22.41 -5.42
CA LEU A 159 5.96 21.61 -6.63
C LEU A 159 5.20 22.38 -7.73
N TRP A 160 4.51 23.48 -7.39
CA TRP A 160 3.84 24.36 -8.35
C TRP A 160 4.77 25.33 -9.06
N LYS A 161 6.06 25.41 -8.69
CA LYS A 161 7.01 26.30 -9.32
C LYS A 161 7.30 25.88 -10.76
N PRO A 162 7.41 26.84 -11.70
CA PRO A 162 7.58 26.53 -13.12
C PRO A 162 8.93 25.88 -13.46
N GLU A 163 9.90 25.92 -12.57
CA GLU A 163 11.20 25.26 -12.74
C GLU A 163 11.11 23.73 -12.77
N TYR A 164 10.00 23.17 -12.27
CA TYR A 164 9.73 21.73 -12.29
C TYR A 164 8.87 21.28 -13.47
N ALA A 165 8.62 22.16 -14.46
CA ALA A 165 7.78 21.85 -15.60
C ALA A 165 8.22 20.59 -16.34
N GLY A 166 7.32 19.59 -16.44
CA GLY A 166 7.56 18.31 -17.11
C GLY A 166 8.61 17.41 -16.44
N LYS A 167 8.91 17.61 -15.15
CA LYS A 167 9.99 16.92 -14.45
C LYS A 167 9.54 15.94 -13.38
N MET A 168 8.24 15.86 -13.07
CA MET A 168 7.74 15.06 -11.96
C MET A 168 6.99 13.82 -12.45
N VAL A 169 7.17 12.72 -11.73
CA VAL A 169 6.18 11.65 -11.65
C VAL A 169 5.32 11.88 -10.42
N PHE A 170 4.02 11.78 -10.57
CA PHE A 170 3.05 11.89 -9.49
C PHE A 170 2.29 10.58 -9.35
N LEU A 171 1.82 10.25 -8.15
CA LEU A 171 1.02 9.04 -7.97
C LEU A 171 -0.29 9.16 -8.76
N ASP A 172 -0.69 8.09 -9.44
CA ASP A 172 -2.02 7.94 -10.02
C ASP A 172 -3.00 7.49 -8.92
N ASP A 173 -3.07 8.31 -7.89
CA ASP A 173 -3.94 8.14 -6.73
C ASP A 173 -4.67 9.46 -6.46
N SER A 174 -5.98 9.45 -6.70
CA SER A 174 -6.82 10.63 -6.56
C SER A 174 -6.86 11.14 -5.12
N ARG A 175 -6.84 10.23 -4.15
CA ARG A 175 -6.89 10.57 -2.73
C ARG A 175 -5.61 11.27 -2.28
N ALA A 176 -4.44 10.72 -2.62
CA ALA A 176 -3.16 11.32 -2.30
C ALA A 176 -3.00 12.69 -2.98
N THR A 177 -3.29 12.75 -4.28
CA THR A 177 -3.11 13.95 -5.10
C THR A 177 -4.01 15.12 -4.66
N ILE A 178 -5.30 14.86 -4.40
CA ILE A 178 -6.24 15.87 -3.90
C ILE A 178 -5.88 16.24 -2.46
N GLY A 179 -5.58 15.26 -1.60
CA GLY A 179 -5.23 15.48 -0.20
C GLY A 179 -3.99 16.37 -0.03
N LEU A 180 -2.92 16.12 -0.80
CA LEU A 180 -1.73 16.97 -0.81
C LEU A 180 -2.06 18.39 -1.25
N THR A 181 -2.93 18.56 -2.26
CA THR A 181 -3.35 19.88 -2.72
C THR A 181 -4.14 20.62 -1.64
N LEU A 182 -5.08 19.94 -0.97
CA LEU A 182 -5.82 20.50 0.17
C LEU A 182 -4.89 20.98 1.29
N LEU A 183 -3.88 20.18 1.64
CA LEU A 183 -2.86 20.57 2.64
C LEU A 183 -2.14 21.85 2.26
N THR A 184 -1.79 22.04 0.98
CA THR A 184 -1.13 23.28 0.53
C THR A 184 -2.05 24.50 0.56
N LEU A 185 -3.37 24.31 0.63
CA LEU A 185 -4.38 25.34 0.84
C LEU A 185 -4.70 25.57 2.32
N GLY A 186 -4.17 24.73 3.21
CA GLY A 186 -4.45 24.77 4.66
C GLY A 186 -5.78 24.12 5.05
N TYR A 187 -6.36 23.30 4.18
CA TYR A 187 -7.60 22.57 4.42
C TYR A 187 -7.35 21.19 5.00
N ASP A 188 -8.37 20.63 5.62
CA ASP A 188 -8.37 19.24 6.07
C ASP A 188 -8.38 18.29 4.86
N VAL A 189 -7.49 17.29 4.88
CA VAL A 189 -7.43 16.25 3.82
C VAL A 189 -8.71 15.44 3.68
N ASN A 190 -9.55 15.42 4.72
CA ASN A 190 -10.83 14.74 4.78
C ASN A 190 -12.04 15.67 4.54
N THR A 191 -11.79 16.92 4.14
CA THR A 191 -12.90 17.86 3.91
C THR A 191 -13.89 17.32 2.88
N THR A 192 -15.17 17.54 3.14
CA THR A 192 -16.28 17.31 2.20
C THR A 192 -16.92 18.63 1.74
N ASN A 193 -16.32 19.76 2.09
CA ASN A 193 -16.79 21.08 1.69
C ASN A 193 -16.61 21.28 0.18
N PRO A 194 -17.69 21.47 -0.60
CA PRO A 194 -17.59 21.59 -2.05
C PRO A 194 -16.77 22.80 -2.52
N ASP A 195 -16.76 23.89 -1.76
CA ASP A 195 -15.99 25.09 -2.12
C ASP A 195 -14.49 24.84 -1.96
N GLU A 196 -14.06 24.17 -0.88
CA GLU A 196 -12.66 23.79 -0.67
C GLU A 196 -12.18 22.78 -1.72
N LEU A 197 -13.04 21.83 -2.08
CA LEU A 197 -12.75 20.87 -3.15
C LEU A 197 -12.65 21.53 -4.52
N ALA A 198 -13.48 22.54 -4.78
CA ALA A 198 -13.41 23.32 -6.02
C ALA A 198 -12.09 24.12 -6.11
N GLU A 199 -11.67 24.76 -5.02
CA GLU A 199 -10.39 25.47 -4.95
C GLU A 199 -9.21 24.52 -5.12
N ALA A 200 -9.23 23.35 -4.48
CA ALA A 200 -8.21 22.33 -4.65
C ALA A 200 -8.11 21.86 -6.11
N LYS A 201 -9.25 21.68 -6.80
CA LYS A 201 -9.28 21.32 -8.21
C LYS A 201 -8.64 22.39 -9.09
N GLU A 202 -8.94 23.67 -8.84
CA GLU A 202 -8.33 24.79 -9.59
C GLU A 202 -6.81 24.80 -9.38
N LYS A 203 -6.35 24.70 -8.13
CA LYS A 203 -4.93 24.66 -7.80
C LYS A 203 -4.24 23.44 -8.42
N LEU A 204 -4.85 22.26 -8.34
CA LEU A 204 -4.30 21.04 -8.92
C LEU A 204 -4.14 21.14 -10.44
N SER A 205 -5.07 21.84 -11.13
CA SER A 205 -4.97 22.09 -12.57
C SER A 205 -3.70 22.89 -12.94
N LEU A 206 -3.19 23.71 -12.04
CA LEU A 206 -1.95 24.45 -12.23
C LEU A 206 -0.70 23.59 -12.04
N LEU A 207 -0.82 22.44 -11.38
CA LEU A 207 0.28 21.47 -11.19
C LEU A 207 0.51 20.61 -12.44
N VAL A 208 -0.54 20.35 -13.22
CA VAL A 208 -0.49 19.43 -14.38
C VAL A 208 0.68 19.71 -15.34
N PRO A 209 1.04 20.95 -15.68
CA PRO A 209 2.20 21.23 -16.55
C PRO A 209 3.55 20.75 -15.98
N ASN A 210 3.66 20.57 -14.66
CA ASN A 210 4.88 20.13 -14.00
C ASN A 210 4.98 18.60 -13.97
N VAL A 211 3.85 17.90 -14.11
CA VAL A 211 3.80 16.44 -14.09
C VAL A 211 4.08 15.88 -15.48
N LYS A 212 5.09 15.04 -15.60
CA LYS A 212 5.44 14.32 -16.83
C LYS A 212 4.57 13.08 -17.02
N LEU A 213 4.31 12.35 -15.91
CA LEU A 213 3.48 11.16 -15.91
C LEU A 213 2.84 10.94 -14.53
N PHE A 214 1.73 10.21 -14.52
CA PHE A 214 1.13 9.65 -13.33
C PHE A 214 1.41 8.14 -13.30
N ASP A 215 1.92 7.63 -12.19
CA ASP A 215 2.29 6.23 -12.04
C ASP A 215 2.27 5.85 -10.55
N SER A 216 1.44 4.88 -10.18
CA SER A 216 1.39 4.30 -8.83
C SER A 216 2.01 2.91 -8.76
N ASP A 217 2.34 2.29 -9.91
CA ASP A 217 2.94 0.96 -9.93
C ASP A 217 4.42 1.01 -9.57
N SER A 218 5.17 1.85 -10.25
CA SER A 218 6.62 1.94 -10.05
C SER A 218 7.18 3.34 -10.33
N PRO A 219 6.75 4.39 -9.61
CA PRO A 219 7.18 5.77 -9.83
C PRO A 219 8.71 5.92 -9.70
N LYS A 220 9.35 5.09 -8.87
CA LYS A 220 10.81 5.02 -8.71
C LYS A 220 11.54 4.69 -10.01
N THR A 221 10.92 3.94 -10.92
CA THR A 221 11.55 3.53 -12.19
C THR A 221 11.84 4.73 -13.08
N ALA A 222 10.90 5.67 -13.20
CA ALA A 222 11.08 6.89 -13.96
C ALA A 222 12.22 7.78 -13.38
N LEU A 223 12.31 7.85 -12.05
CA LEU A 223 13.38 8.60 -11.36
C LEU A 223 14.76 7.94 -11.57
N ILE A 224 14.85 6.62 -11.43
CA ILE A 224 16.09 5.86 -11.62
C ILE A 224 16.58 5.95 -13.08
N ALA A 225 15.66 5.92 -14.05
CA ALA A 225 15.96 6.07 -15.47
C ALA A 225 16.41 7.49 -15.85
N GLY A 226 16.18 8.49 -14.99
CA GLY A 226 16.43 9.89 -15.28
C GLY A 226 15.37 10.52 -16.19
N ASP A 227 14.20 9.91 -16.26
CA ASP A 227 13.06 10.44 -17.02
C ASP A 227 12.37 11.60 -16.31
N VAL A 228 12.50 11.66 -15.00
CA VAL A 228 12.04 12.71 -14.09
C VAL A 228 13.15 13.06 -13.10
N ASP A 229 13.02 14.15 -12.39
CA ASP A 229 13.97 14.68 -11.43
C ASP A 229 13.41 14.57 -9.99
#